data_3a667a4cfc8f3d4420cf240c947a1096
#
_entry.id   3a667a4cfc8f3d4420cf240c947a1096
#
_cell.length_a   1.000
_cell.length_b   1.000
_cell.length_c   1.000
_cell.angle_alpha   90.00
_cell.angle_beta   90.00
_cell.angle_gamma   90.00
#
_symmetry.space_group_name_H-M   'P 1'
#
loop_
_entity.id
_entity.type
_entity.pdbx_description
1 polymer ?
#
loop_
_entity_poly.entity_id
_entity_poly.type
_entity_poly.pdbx_seq_one_letter_code
_entity_poly.pdbx_strand_id
1 'polypeptide(L)'
;KSLIEITRSRQTSTDWLNSAKAVIVFGSDETVMEIESKLFPNQIFIPHNHKVSIAVIDSDKNQEAAKLAALDITKYDQQGCLSPHDVYVHPKEQPRSFAAKLADALSELNSEYPPMGRTMEENIRIDDLRRSYSFRSSNDTSVQLWESDSNTDWTVVYEDEAQFAASPLGRFVFVKPLPESLGDALNFNKEHLSTIALYPFSIQRAETLSFCGATRICPLGSAQDPSIFWHHDGLQTLAPLVNWTDAG
;
A
#
# COMPACT_ATOMS: atom_id res chain seq x y z
N LYS A 1 0.00 -28.85 -26.05
CA LYS A 1 -0.97 -27.88 -25.48
C LYS A 1 -0.19 -26.89 -24.64
N SER A 2 -0.41 -25.58 -24.82
CA SER A 2 0.16 -24.57 -23.92
C SER A 2 -0.42 -24.79 -22.52
N LEU A 3 0.43 -24.77 -21.49
CA LEU A 3 0.01 -24.85 -20.09
C LEU A 3 -0.40 -23.47 -19.56
N ILE A 4 -0.03 -22.40 -20.28
CA ILE A 4 -0.29 -21.01 -19.90
C ILE A 4 -0.75 -20.27 -21.13
N GLU A 5 -1.84 -19.53 -21.02
CA GLU A 5 -2.32 -18.58 -22.01
C GLU A 5 -2.34 -17.19 -21.35
N ILE A 6 -1.73 -16.20 -22.00
CA ILE A 6 -1.68 -14.81 -21.54
C ILE A 6 -2.44 -13.95 -22.54
N THR A 7 -3.41 -13.19 -22.05
CA THR A 7 -4.17 -12.22 -22.86
C THR A 7 -4.10 -10.82 -22.25
N ARG A 8 -4.16 -9.79 -23.10
CA ARG A 8 -4.32 -8.39 -22.69
C ARG A 8 -5.74 -7.86 -22.88
N SER A 9 -6.68 -8.74 -23.26
CA SER A 9 -8.07 -8.33 -23.41
C SER A 9 -8.66 -7.92 -22.07
N ARG A 10 -9.31 -6.75 -22.04
CA ARG A 10 -10.12 -6.29 -20.90
C ARG A 10 -11.52 -6.90 -20.90
N GLN A 11 -11.91 -7.56 -21.99
CA GLN A 11 -13.18 -8.28 -22.06
C GLN A 11 -12.97 -9.69 -21.50
N THR A 12 -13.56 -9.94 -20.36
CA THR A 12 -13.60 -11.29 -19.78
C THR A 12 -14.56 -12.11 -20.62
N SER A 13 -14.03 -13.10 -21.36
CA SER A 13 -14.89 -14.04 -22.07
C SER A 13 -15.67 -14.87 -21.05
N THR A 14 -16.97 -14.86 -21.15
CA THR A 14 -17.85 -15.69 -20.31
C THR A 14 -17.48 -17.18 -20.42
N ASP A 15 -16.99 -17.61 -21.60
CA ASP A 15 -16.58 -18.99 -21.84
C ASP A 15 -15.36 -19.39 -20.99
N TRP A 16 -14.41 -18.48 -20.76
CA TRP A 16 -13.27 -18.75 -19.89
C TRP A 16 -13.70 -18.90 -18.44
N LEU A 17 -14.52 -17.96 -17.97
CA LEU A 17 -15.06 -18.03 -16.60
C LEU A 17 -15.81 -19.33 -16.38
N ASN A 18 -16.67 -19.73 -17.32
CA ASN A 18 -17.47 -20.94 -17.23
C ASN A 18 -16.64 -22.24 -17.26
N SER A 19 -15.47 -22.22 -17.90
CA SER A 19 -14.58 -23.38 -18.00
C SER A 19 -13.59 -23.51 -16.83
N ALA A 20 -13.38 -22.44 -16.07
CA ALA A 20 -12.42 -22.41 -14.97
C ALA A 20 -12.95 -23.16 -13.75
N LYS A 21 -12.10 -23.95 -13.07
CA LYS A 21 -12.41 -24.52 -11.75
C LYS A 21 -12.15 -23.55 -10.62
N ALA A 22 -11.17 -22.68 -10.78
CA ALA A 22 -10.82 -21.65 -9.83
C ALA A 22 -10.59 -20.34 -10.56
N VAL A 23 -11.05 -19.24 -9.97
CA VAL A 23 -10.90 -17.88 -10.49
C VAL A 23 -10.27 -17.03 -9.39
N ILE A 24 -9.11 -16.46 -9.68
CA ILE A 24 -8.40 -15.52 -8.81
C ILE A 24 -8.55 -14.14 -9.44
N VAL A 25 -9.04 -13.18 -8.69
CA VAL A 25 -9.28 -11.81 -9.19
C VAL A 25 -8.53 -10.80 -8.36
N PHE A 26 -7.77 -9.94 -9.04
CA PHE A 26 -7.17 -8.74 -8.45
C PHE A 26 -7.85 -7.52 -9.06
N GLY A 27 -8.44 -6.65 -8.27
CA GLY A 27 -9.13 -5.48 -8.79
C GLY A 27 -9.79 -4.60 -7.76
N SER A 28 -10.57 -3.61 -8.25
CA SER A 28 -11.45 -2.83 -7.38
C SER A 28 -12.59 -3.72 -6.84
N ASP A 29 -13.23 -3.26 -5.77
CA ASP A 29 -14.35 -3.98 -5.16
C ASP A 29 -15.47 -4.23 -6.17
N GLU A 30 -15.76 -3.24 -7.05
CA GLU A 30 -16.76 -3.37 -8.12
C GLU A 30 -16.36 -4.47 -9.12
N THR A 31 -15.08 -4.52 -9.51
CA THR A 31 -14.58 -5.55 -10.44
C THR A 31 -14.68 -6.93 -9.82
N VAL A 32 -14.32 -7.07 -8.56
CA VAL A 32 -14.40 -8.35 -7.83
C VAL A 32 -15.85 -8.82 -7.73
N MET A 33 -16.77 -7.94 -7.32
CA MET A 33 -18.21 -8.24 -7.24
C MET A 33 -18.81 -8.58 -8.62
N GLU A 34 -18.40 -7.84 -9.67
CA GLU A 34 -18.87 -8.14 -11.05
C GLU A 34 -18.47 -9.53 -11.48
N ILE A 35 -17.22 -9.95 -11.25
CA ILE A 35 -16.73 -11.28 -11.61
C ILE A 35 -17.43 -12.35 -10.79
N GLU A 36 -17.52 -12.16 -9.46
CA GLU A 36 -18.19 -13.09 -8.56
C GLU A 36 -19.63 -13.39 -8.99
N SER A 37 -20.38 -12.37 -9.40
CA SER A 37 -21.77 -12.51 -9.86
C SER A 37 -21.95 -13.39 -11.10
N LYS A 38 -20.86 -13.64 -11.83
CA LYS A 38 -20.84 -14.45 -13.07
C LYS A 38 -20.39 -15.89 -12.84
N LEU A 39 -19.99 -16.24 -11.63
CA LEU A 39 -19.43 -17.55 -11.33
C LEU A 39 -20.51 -18.56 -10.94
N PHE A 40 -20.25 -19.83 -11.22
CA PHE A 40 -21.09 -20.92 -10.77
C PHE A 40 -20.75 -21.30 -9.30
N PRO A 41 -21.74 -21.83 -8.53
CA PRO A 41 -21.53 -22.17 -7.13
C PRO A 41 -20.45 -23.23 -6.83
N ASN A 42 -20.06 -24.00 -7.83
CA ASN A 42 -19.03 -25.05 -7.73
C ASN A 42 -17.62 -24.59 -8.12
N GLN A 43 -17.46 -23.33 -8.47
CA GLN A 43 -16.16 -22.74 -8.76
C GLN A 43 -15.52 -22.19 -7.50
N ILE A 44 -14.20 -22.31 -7.41
CA ILE A 44 -13.41 -21.70 -6.31
C ILE A 44 -13.18 -20.25 -6.68
N PHE A 45 -13.58 -19.34 -5.80
CA PHE A 45 -13.35 -17.91 -5.98
C PHE A 45 -12.36 -17.41 -4.94
N ILE A 46 -11.30 -16.73 -5.40
CA ILE A 46 -10.25 -16.13 -4.56
C ILE A 46 -10.17 -14.64 -4.91
N PRO A 47 -10.89 -13.79 -4.16
CA PRO A 47 -10.89 -12.35 -4.39
C PRO A 47 -9.69 -11.67 -3.73
N HIS A 48 -9.07 -10.74 -4.46
CA HIS A 48 -8.11 -9.76 -3.93
C HIS A 48 -8.63 -8.37 -4.26
N ASN A 49 -9.38 -7.82 -3.32
CA ASN A 49 -10.01 -6.50 -3.40
C ASN A 49 -9.00 -5.38 -3.27
N HIS A 50 -9.48 -4.14 -3.41
CA HIS A 50 -8.66 -2.96 -3.14
C HIS A 50 -8.14 -2.96 -1.71
N LYS A 51 -6.83 -2.82 -1.55
CA LYS A 51 -6.13 -2.77 -0.27
C LYS A 51 -5.19 -1.59 -0.21
N VAL A 52 -4.98 -1.10 1.00
CA VAL A 52 -4.01 -0.04 1.31
C VAL A 52 -3.03 -0.54 2.36
N SER A 53 -1.85 0.06 2.40
CA SER A 53 -0.84 -0.22 3.41
C SER A 53 -0.36 1.07 4.07
N ILE A 54 0.20 0.93 5.26
CA ILE A 54 0.75 2.03 6.03
C ILE A 54 2.11 1.63 6.60
N ALA A 55 2.87 2.63 7.07
CA ALA A 55 4.05 2.39 7.89
C ALA A 55 3.86 2.98 9.29
N VAL A 56 4.48 2.35 10.29
CA VAL A 56 4.50 2.83 11.68
C VAL A 56 5.95 2.92 12.13
N ILE A 57 6.36 4.12 12.51
CA ILE A 57 7.70 4.43 13.03
C ILE A 57 7.57 4.77 14.51
N ASP A 58 8.05 3.87 15.35
CA ASP A 58 8.00 4.02 16.82
C ASP A 58 9.43 4.16 17.36
N SER A 59 10.15 5.20 16.91
CA SER A 59 11.56 5.40 17.23
C SER A 59 12.00 6.83 16.94
N ASP A 60 13.03 7.27 17.64
CA ASP A 60 13.78 8.51 17.38
C ASP A 60 14.90 8.34 16.32
N LYS A 61 15.16 7.12 15.86
CA LYS A 61 16.17 6.81 14.81
C LYS A 61 15.62 7.10 13.39
N ASN A 62 15.24 8.34 13.17
CA ASN A 62 14.52 8.75 11.98
C ASN A 62 15.30 8.63 10.65
N GLN A 63 16.65 8.73 10.67
CA GLN A 63 17.44 8.67 9.44
C GLN A 63 17.41 7.28 8.79
N GLU A 64 17.57 6.23 9.59
CA GLU A 64 17.52 4.85 9.10
C GLU A 64 16.10 4.48 8.67
N ALA A 65 15.11 4.80 9.51
CA ALA A 65 13.71 4.55 9.21
C ALA A 65 13.26 5.26 7.92
N ALA A 66 13.71 6.50 7.68
CA ALA A 66 13.38 7.24 6.46
C ALA A 66 13.94 6.55 5.20
N LYS A 67 15.15 6.02 5.23
CA LYS A 67 15.73 5.25 4.10
C LYS A 67 14.95 3.97 3.83
N LEU A 68 14.56 3.24 4.87
CA LEU A 68 13.76 2.02 4.73
C LEU A 68 12.35 2.32 4.22
N ALA A 69 11.70 3.38 4.71
CA ALA A 69 10.40 3.82 4.22
C ALA A 69 10.47 4.25 2.75
N ALA A 70 11.50 5.02 2.37
CA ALA A 70 11.72 5.44 1.00
C ALA A 70 11.88 4.24 0.06
N LEU A 71 12.56 3.16 0.49
CA LEU A 71 12.70 1.93 -0.28
C LEU A 71 11.35 1.25 -0.53
N ASP A 72 10.50 1.11 0.51
CA ASP A 72 9.17 0.52 0.38
C ASP A 72 8.23 1.35 -0.51
N ILE A 73 8.40 2.68 -0.53
CA ILE A 73 7.62 3.61 -1.36
C ILE A 73 8.12 3.59 -2.81
N THR A 74 9.45 3.56 -3.01
CA THR A 74 10.07 3.68 -4.33
C THR A 74 9.88 2.43 -5.18
N LYS A 75 9.96 1.26 -4.58
CA LYS A 75 9.75 -0.01 -5.30
C LYS A 75 8.35 -0.02 -5.93
N TYR A 76 8.30 -0.36 -7.22
CA TYR A 76 7.08 -0.39 -8.03
C TYR A 76 6.30 0.94 -8.08
N ASP A 77 6.98 2.09 -7.85
CA ASP A 77 6.37 3.44 -7.86
C ASP A 77 5.12 3.59 -6.98
N GLN A 78 5.10 2.89 -5.84
CA GLN A 78 3.94 2.87 -4.93
C GLN A 78 2.66 2.28 -5.58
N GLN A 79 2.76 1.62 -6.73
CA GLN A 79 1.59 1.06 -7.45
C GLN A 79 1.04 -0.22 -6.81
N GLY A 80 1.79 -0.85 -5.92
CA GLY A 80 1.37 -2.07 -5.24
C GLY A 80 0.58 -1.82 -3.95
N CYS A 81 -0.38 -2.68 -3.64
CA CYS A 81 -1.15 -2.63 -2.38
C CYS A 81 -0.29 -2.77 -1.10
N LEU A 82 0.97 -3.17 -1.23
CA LEU A 82 1.93 -3.30 -0.13
C LEU A 82 2.70 -2.02 0.15
N SER A 83 2.61 -1.00 -0.74
CA SER A 83 3.28 0.29 -0.54
C SER A 83 2.51 1.16 0.44
N PRO A 84 3.19 1.79 1.41
CA PRO A 84 2.53 2.66 2.38
C PRO A 84 1.98 3.94 1.72
N HIS A 85 0.73 4.27 2.04
CA HIS A 85 0.10 5.55 1.72
C HIS A 85 0.45 6.60 2.78
N ASP A 86 0.33 6.21 4.05
CA ASP A 86 0.63 7.03 5.21
C ASP A 86 1.76 6.42 6.04
N VAL A 87 2.63 7.27 6.57
CA VAL A 87 3.67 6.93 7.54
C VAL A 87 3.34 7.60 8.86
N TYR A 88 2.98 6.82 9.87
CA TYR A 88 2.69 7.29 11.21
C TYR A 88 3.95 7.27 12.08
N VAL A 89 4.29 8.39 12.69
CA VAL A 89 5.56 8.58 13.41
C VAL A 89 5.34 8.94 14.86
N HIS A 90 6.02 8.23 15.76
CA HIS A 90 6.14 8.51 17.18
C HIS A 90 7.64 8.66 17.57
N PRO A 91 8.03 9.55 18.49
CA PRO A 91 7.18 10.49 19.23
C PRO A 91 6.54 11.59 18.37
N LYS A 92 5.45 12.16 18.86
CA LYS A 92 4.60 13.16 18.15
C LYS A 92 5.36 14.41 17.68
N GLU A 93 6.49 14.74 18.29
CA GLU A 93 7.30 15.91 17.95
C GLU A 93 8.21 15.68 16.74
N GLN A 94 8.28 14.44 16.24
CA GLN A 94 9.23 14.03 15.20
C GLN A 94 8.68 13.87 13.78
N PRO A 95 7.36 13.79 13.51
CA PRO A 95 6.85 13.48 12.17
C PRO A 95 7.34 14.47 11.10
N ARG A 96 7.38 15.77 11.42
CA ARG A 96 7.86 16.81 10.50
C ARG A 96 9.34 16.63 10.15
N SER A 97 10.18 16.37 11.16
CA SER A 97 11.59 16.07 10.95
C SER A 97 11.80 14.78 10.16
N PHE A 98 10.96 13.78 10.42
CA PHE A 98 10.96 12.53 9.66
C PHE A 98 10.56 12.77 8.19
N ALA A 99 9.53 13.57 7.93
CA ALA A 99 9.08 13.91 6.58
C ALA A 99 10.19 14.55 5.74
N ALA A 100 10.96 15.48 6.31
CA ALA A 100 12.12 16.07 5.63
C ALA A 100 13.18 15.01 5.28
N LYS A 101 13.52 14.11 6.22
CA LYS A 101 14.47 13.02 5.97
C LYS A 101 13.97 12.00 4.95
N LEU A 102 12.64 11.75 4.93
CA LEU A 102 12.02 10.88 3.93
C LEU A 102 12.10 11.51 2.54
N ALA A 103 11.89 12.82 2.42
CA ALA A 103 12.05 13.56 1.17
C ALA A 103 13.49 13.47 0.64
N ASP A 104 14.48 13.67 1.52
CA ASP A 104 15.90 13.50 1.17
C ASP A 104 16.19 12.07 0.68
N ALA A 105 15.69 11.06 1.40
CA ALA A 105 15.90 9.66 1.04
C ALA A 105 15.21 9.27 -0.28
N LEU A 106 14.00 9.79 -0.56
CA LEU A 106 13.33 9.59 -1.86
C LEU A 106 14.12 10.25 -3.01
N SER A 107 14.66 11.44 -2.77
CA SER A 107 15.51 12.13 -3.75
C SER A 107 16.79 11.35 -4.05
N GLU A 108 17.45 10.80 -3.02
CA GLU A 108 18.65 9.95 -3.20
C GLU A 108 18.34 8.69 -4.03
N LEU A 109 17.24 8.00 -3.70
CA LEU A 109 16.83 6.77 -4.38
C LEU A 109 16.32 6.99 -5.81
N ASN A 110 15.93 8.21 -6.18
CA ASN A 110 15.39 8.50 -7.50
C ASN A 110 16.36 8.20 -8.65
N SER A 111 17.67 8.29 -8.38
CA SER A 111 18.72 7.97 -9.35
C SER A 111 18.92 6.45 -9.51
N GLU A 112 18.77 5.68 -8.45
CA GLU A 112 18.90 4.22 -8.45
C GLU A 112 17.64 3.53 -8.97
N TYR A 113 16.48 4.07 -8.61
CA TYR A 113 15.14 3.60 -9.00
C TYR A 113 14.40 4.72 -9.72
N PRO A 114 14.70 4.98 -11.01
CA PRO A 114 13.99 6.02 -11.75
C PRO A 114 12.49 5.68 -11.82
N PRO A 115 11.60 6.71 -11.77
CA PRO A 115 10.17 6.49 -11.85
C PRO A 115 9.78 5.74 -13.12
N MET A 116 8.83 4.82 -12.99
CA MET A 116 8.21 4.20 -14.15
C MET A 116 7.35 5.23 -14.90
N GLY A 117 7.16 5.01 -16.20
CA GLY A 117 6.33 5.91 -17.00
C GLY A 117 4.89 5.98 -16.47
N ARG A 118 4.48 7.20 -16.07
CA ARG A 118 3.12 7.50 -15.63
C ARG A 118 2.29 8.03 -16.80
N THR A 119 1.00 7.78 -16.74
CA THR A 119 0.05 8.40 -17.68
C THR A 119 -0.06 9.91 -17.41
N MET A 120 -0.56 10.65 -18.40
CA MET A 120 -0.84 12.07 -18.21
C MET A 120 -1.87 12.32 -17.10
N GLU A 121 -2.86 11.45 -16.98
CA GLU A 121 -3.91 11.54 -15.95
C GLU A 121 -3.34 11.36 -14.53
N GLU A 122 -2.43 10.41 -14.33
CA GLU A 122 -1.74 10.21 -13.04
C GLU A 122 -0.89 11.42 -12.66
N ASN A 123 -0.16 11.99 -13.61
CA ASN A 123 0.64 13.20 -13.38
C ASN A 123 -0.25 14.40 -13.02
N ILE A 124 -1.38 14.58 -13.71
CA ILE A 124 -2.33 15.68 -13.41
C ILE A 124 -2.88 15.54 -11.99
N ARG A 125 -3.27 14.32 -11.57
CA ARG A 125 -3.76 14.10 -10.19
C ARG A 125 -2.72 14.45 -9.13
N ILE A 126 -1.46 14.08 -9.35
CA ILE A 126 -0.36 14.42 -8.45
C ILE A 126 -0.16 15.94 -8.41
N ASP A 127 -0.12 16.60 -9.55
CA ASP A 127 0.08 18.06 -9.65
C ASP A 127 -1.05 18.85 -8.99
N ASP A 128 -2.30 18.45 -9.20
CA ASP A 128 -3.46 19.12 -8.58
C ASP A 128 -3.41 19.01 -7.06
N LEU A 129 -3.02 17.84 -6.56
CA LEU A 129 -2.89 17.61 -5.12
C LEU A 129 -1.70 18.40 -4.55
N ARG A 130 -0.54 18.46 -5.23
CA ARG A 130 0.60 19.29 -4.85
C ARG A 130 0.22 20.76 -4.75
N ARG A 131 -0.50 21.31 -5.73
CA ARG A 131 -0.97 22.70 -5.70
C ARG A 131 -1.87 22.99 -4.50
N SER A 132 -2.79 22.05 -4.19
CA SER A 132 -3.64 22.15 -3.02
C SER A 132 -2.83 22.19 -1.72
N TYR A 133 -1.85 21.29 -1.58
CA TYR A 133 -1.00 21.23 -0.39
C TYR A 133 0.01 22.38 -0.32
N SER A 134 0.51 22.88 -1.44
CA SER A 134 1.35 24.08 -1.51
C SER A 134 0.59 25.31 -1.01
N PHE A 135 -0.68 25.46 -1.40
CA PHE A 135 -1.52 26.55 -0.90
C PHE A 135 -1.81 26.39 0.60
N ARG A 136 -2.13 25.18 1.06
CA ARG A 136 -2.37 24.91 2.49
C ARG A 136 -1.12 25.20 3.32
N SER A 137 0.04 24.70 2.93
CA SER A 137 1.31 24.86 3.65
C SER A 137 1.76 26.33 3.76
N SER A 138 1.33 27.17 2.82
CA SER A 138 1.61 28.63 2.87
C SER A 138 0.75 29.37 3.91
N ASN A 139 -0.40 28.80 4.30
CA ASN A 139 -1.38 29.43 5.18
C ASN A 139 -1.58 28.71 6.52
N ASP A 140 -1.07 27.49 6.64
CA ASP A 140 -1.31 26.60 7.78
C ASP A 140 -0.02 25.88 8.17
N THR A 141 0.46 26.16 9.39
CA THR A 141 1.67 25.54 9.92
C THR A 141 1.50 24.06 10.29
N SER A 142 0.28 23.54 10.33
CA SER A 142 -0.01 22.12 10.57
C SER A 142 0.28 21.25 9.33
N VAL A 143 0.59 21.86 8.18
CA VAL A 143 0.89 21.18 6.92
C VAL A 143 2.23 21.64 6.38
N GLN A 144 3.00 20.73 5.79
CA GLN A 144 4.23 21.04 5.07
C GLN A 144 4.41 20.10 3.88
N LEU A 145 4.95 20.62 2.77
CA LEU A 145 5.14 19.90 1.52
C LEU A 145 6.62 19.87 1.14
N TRP A 146 7.10 18.72 0.70
CA TRP A 146 8.36 18.53 -0.01
C TRP A 146 8.05 17.79 -1.31
N GLU A 147 8.68 18.20 -2.38
CA GLU A 147 8.44 17.64 -3.70
C GLU A 147 9.69 17.68 -4.58
N SER A 148 9.73 16.88 -5.62
CA SER A 148 10.78 16.92 -6.63
C SER A 148 10.67 18.21 -7.48
N ASP A 149 11.82 18.83 -7.82
CA ASP A 149 11.90 20.20 -8.34
C ASP A 149 11.20 20.44 -9.69
N SER A 150 11.30 19.52 -10.64
CA SER A 150 10.89 19.79 -12.04
C SER A 150 9.90 18.77 -12.61
N ASN A 151 9.49 17.83 -11.80
CA ASN A 151 8.62 16.72 -12.23
C ASN A 151 7.79 16.17 -11.05
N THR A 152 7.01 15.13 -11.27
CA THR A 152 6.17 14.50 -10.25
C THR A 152 6.81 13.24 -9.66
N ASP A 153 8.14 13.15 -9.61
CA ASP A 153 8.83 11.91 -9.26
C ASP A 153 8.52 11.41 -7.84
N TRP A 154 8.46 12.32 -6.87
CA TRP A 154 8.09 11.99 -5.50
C TRP A 154 7.49 13.21 -4.78
N THR A 155 6.65 12.96 -3.79
CA THR A 155 6.03 13.98 -2.95
C THR A 155 5.88 13.48 -1.53
N VAL A 156 6.25 14.29 -0.55
CA VAL A 156 6.02 14.03 0.87
C VAL A 156 5.18 15.16 1.45
N VAL A 157 4.08 14.82 2.07
CA VAL A 157 3.20 15.76 2.78
C VAL A 157 3.22 15.42 4.26
N TYR A 158 3.57 16.38 5.08
CA TYR A 158 3.32 16.30 6.52
C TYR A 158 1.98 16.93 6.86
N GLU A 159 1.21 16.26 7.71
CA GLU A 159 -0.03 16.78 8.31
C GLU A 159 -0.08 16.45 9.81
N ASP A 160 -0.51 17.42 10.64
CA ASP A 160 -0.76 17.18 12.07
C ASP A 160 -1.99 16.30 12.30
N GLU A 161 -2.90 16.24 11.32
CA GLU A 161 -4.09 15.42 11.39
C GLU A 161 -3.73 13.95 11.16
N ALA A 162 -4.09 13.08 12.11
CA ALA A 162 -3.75 11.66 12.06
C ALA A 162 -4.70 10.81 11.20
N GLN A 163 -5.82 11.37 10.70
CA GLN A 163 -6.76 10.64 9.84
C GLN A 163 -6.06 10.16 8.57
N PHE A 164 -6.33 8.91 8.19
CA PHE A 164 -5.79 8.31 6.96
C PHE A 164 -6.14 9.15 5.73
N ALA A 165 -5.15 9.32 4.85
CA ALA A 165 -5.32 9.98 3.57
C ALA A 165 -4.89 9.05 2.42
N ALA A 166 -5.81 8.78 1.50
CA ALA A 166 -5.50 7.95 0.34
C ALA A 166 -4.51 8.69 -0.59
N SER A 167 -3.35 8.10 -0.80
CA SER A 167 -2.36 8.60 -1.75
C SER A 167 -2.87 8.47 -3.20
N PRO A 168 -2.54 9.43 -4.09
CA PRO A 168 -2.75 9.26 -5.53
C PRO A 168 -1.78 8.25 -6.15
N LEU A 169 -0.91 7.62 -5.35
CA LEU A 169 0.21 6.76 -5.74
C LEU A 169 1.37 7.55 -6.39
N GLY A 170 2.31 6.85 -7.05
CA GLY A 170 3.41 7.52 -7.72
C GLY A 170 4.38 8.20 -6.76
N ARG A 171 4.70 7.57 -5.64
CA ARG A 171 5.60 8.06 -4.57
C ARG A 171 5.08 9.34 -3.90
N PHE A 172 3.77 9.47 -3.81
CA PHE A 172 3.12 10.50 -3.03
C PHE A 172 2.75 9.92 -1.67
N VAL A 173 3.34 10.40 -0.60
CA VAL A 173 3.18 9.82 0.74
C VAL A 173 2.85 10.89 1.79
N PHE A 174 2.00 10.52 2.73
CA PHE A 174 1.68 11.35 3.88
C PHE A 174 2.50 10.91 5.10
N VAL A 175 2.97 11.88 5.88
CA VAL A 175 3.64 11.66 7.16
C VAL A 175 2.82 12.32 8.24
N LYS A 176 2.46 11.57 9.27
CA LYS A 176 1.50 11.97 10.29
C LYS A 176 1.98 11.57 11.69
N PRO A 177 1.54 12.28 12.74
CA PRO A 177 1.76 11.80 14.09
C PRO A 177 1.02 10.50 14.33
N LEU A 178 1.68 9.53 15.00
CA LEU A 178 1.02 8.30 15.40
C LEU A 178 -0.04 8.62 16.47
N PRO A 179 -1.33 8.34 16.22
CA PRO A 179 -2.39 8.60 17.16
C PRO A 179 -2.42 7.55 18.30
N GLU A 180 -3.12 7.85 19.38
CA GLU A 180 -3.35 6.88 20.48
C GLU A 180 -4.13 5.65 19.98
N SER A 181 -5.14 5.86 19.14
CA SER A 181 -5.90 4.79 18.48
C SER A 181 -5.68 4.85 16.97
N LEU A 182 -4.73 4.04 16.48
CA LEU A 182 -4.47 3.94 15.05
C LEU A 182 -5.68 3.39 14.29
N GLY A 183 -6.41 2.42 14.89
CA GLY A 183 -7.59 1.84 14.28
C GLY A 183 -8.70 2.85 13.98
N ASP A 184 -8.87 3.86 14.85
CA ASP A 184 -9.85 4.93 14.64
C ASP A 184 -9.37 5.94 13.59
N ALA A 185 -8.07 6.20 13.55
CA ALA A 185 -7.49 7.13 12.58
C ALA A 185 -7.53 6.60 11.14
N LEU A 186 -7.53 5.29 10.96
CA LEU A 186 -7.60 4.68 9.63
C LEU A 186 -8.94 4.95 8.93
N ASN A 187 -10.03 5.15 9.69
CA ASN A 187 -11.34 5.63 9.20
C ASN A 187 -11.87 4.89 7.94
N PHE A 188 -11.52 3.64 7.74
CA PHE A 188 -12.02 2.77 6.69
C PHE A 188 -12.26 1.36 7.24
N ASN A 189 -12.93 0.51 6.46
CA ASN A 189 -13.13 -0.88 6.86
C ASN A 189 -11.79 -1.59 7.04
N LYS A 190 -11.59 -2.22 8.19
CA LYS A 190 -10.37 -2.97 8.54
C LYS A 190 -9.97 -4.00 7.47
N GLU A 191 -10.92 -4.51 6.73
CA GLU A 191 -10.69 -5.47 5.64
C GLU A 191 -9.88 -4.87 4.48
N HIS A 192 -9.81 -3.54 4.36
CA HIS A 192 -8.99 -2.87 3.34
C HIS A 192 -7.53 -2.68 3.73
N LEU A 193 -7.14 -2.99 5.00
CA LEU A 193 -5.75 -2.88 5.41
C LEU A 193 -4.96 -4.14 5.04
N SER A 194 -4.00 -3.99 4.14
CA SER A 194 -3.09 -5.07 3.75
C SER A 194 -1.91 -5.19 4.70
N THR A 195 -0.98 -4.25 4.64
CA THR A 195 0.30 -4.34 5.34
C THR A 195 0.56 -3.15 6.26
N ILE A 196 1.10 -3.43 7.44
CA ILE A 196 1.76 -2.44 8.29
C ILE A 196 3.27 -2.71 8.26
N ALA A 197 4.05 -1.79 7.70
CA ALA A 197 5.51 -1.81 7.80
C ALA A 197 5.95 -1.14 9.11
N LEU A 198 6.62 -1.87 9.99
CA LEU A 198 6.90 -1.44 11.35
C LEU A 198 8.40 -1.19 11.59
N TYR A 199 8.74 -0.07 12.22
CA TYR A 199 10.09 0.23 12.68
C TYR A 199 10.12 0.84 14.11
N PRO A 200 10.96 0.32 15.01
CA PRO A 200 11.67 -0.95 14.92
C PRO A 200 10.69 -2.12 14.98
N PHE A 201 11.01 -3.20 14.28
CA PHE A 201 10.15 -4.38 14.31
C PHE A 201 10.30 -5.13 15.64
N SER A 202 9.17 -5.43 16.28
CA SER A 202 9.09 -6.36 17.39
C SER A 202 7.76 -7.14 17.33
N ILE A 203 7.79 -8.39 17.77
CA ILE A 203 6.59 -9.25 17.82
C ILE A 203 5.51 -8.64 18.71
N GLN A 204 5.86 -8.14 19.90
CA GLN A 204 4.90 -7.52 20.82
C GLN A 204 4.17 -6.33 20.19
N ARG A 205 4.92 -5.47 19.47
CA ARG A 205 4.31 -4.34 18.78
C ARG A 205 3.45 -4.78 17.61
N ALA A 206 3.89 -5.79 16.87
CA ALA A 206 3.12 -6.38 15.79
C ALA A 206 1.80 -6.98 16.29
N GLU A 207 1.81 -7.72 17.40
CA GLU A 207 0.58 -8.25 18.03
C GLU A 207 -0.40 -7.12 18.38
N THR A 208 0.10 -6.01 18.96
CA THR A 208 -0.75 -4.85 19.26
C THR A 208 -1.36 -4.24 17.99
N LEU A 209 -0.57 -4.09 16.94
CA LEU A 209 -1.02 -3.49 15.67
C LEU A 209 -1.93 -4.43 14.85
N SER A 210 -1.91 -5.74 15.09
CA SER A 210 -2.78 -6.70 14.39
C SER A 210 -4.27 -6.41 14.59
N PHE A 211 -4.65 -5.80 15.72
CA PHE A 211 -6.04 -5.38 15.99
C PHE A 211 -6.56 -4.29 15.05
N CYS A 212 -5.67 -3.62 14.32
CA CYS A 212 -6.06 -2.67 13.26
C CYS A 212 -6.61 -3.37 12.01
N GLY A 213 -6.49 -4.70 11.90
CA GLY A 213 -7.01 -5.49 10.79
C GLY A 213 -6.00 -5.80 9.69
N ALA A 214 -4.73 -5.39 9.84
CA ALA A 214 -3.69 -5.74 8.86
C ALA A 214 -3.54 -7.25 8.71
N THR A 215 -3.50 -7.73 7.48
CA THR A 215 -3.26 -9.14 7.17
C THR A 215 -1.78 -9.51 7.20
N ARG A 216 -0.90 -8.49 7.17
CA ARG A 216 0.55 -8.64 7.27
C ARG A 216 1.16 -7.51 8.09
N ILE A 217 2.09 -7.86 8.99
CA ILE A 217 2.96 -6.87 9.66
C ILE A 217 4.40 -7.32 9.44
N CYS A 218 5.24 -6.44 8.91
CA CYS A 218 6.60 -6.79 8.54
C CYS A 218 7.59 -5.68 8.95
N PRO A 219 8.90 -5.98 8.99
CA PRO A 219 9.90 -4.94 9.15
C PRO A 219 9.80 -3.89 8.03
N LEU A 220 9.95 -2.62 8.38
CA LEU A 220 10.08 -1.52 7.43
C LEU A 220 11.25 -1.80 6.45
N GLY A 221 11.09 -1.48 5.18
CA GLY A 221 12.03 -1.81 4.11
C GLY A 221 11.80 -3.20 3.49
N SER A 222 10.89 -4.00 4.05
CA SER A 222 10.54 -5.34 3.56
C SER A 222 9.08 -5.46 3.11
N ALA A 223 8.37 -4.34 2.97
CA ALA A 223 6.96 -4.36 2.58
C ALA A 223 6.79 -5.00 1.18
N GLN A 224 7.69 -4.69 0.26
CA GLN A 224 7.64 -5.18 -1.13
C GLN A 224 8.29 -6.56 -1.34
N ASP A 225 8.73 -7.22 -0.27
CA ASP A 225 9.41 -8.52 -0.34
C ASP A 225 8.74 -9.56 0.59
N PRO A 226 7.48 -9.93 0.30
CA PRO A 226 6.79 -10.95 1.07
C PRO A 226 7.40 -12.34 0.82
N SER A 227 7.45 -13.17 1.87
CA SER A 227 7.79 -14.59 1.73
C SER A 227 6.81 -15.30 0.79
N ILE A 228 7.27 -16.30 0.05
CA ILE A 228 6.38 -17.15 -0.78
C ILE A 228 5.33 -17.91 0.05
N PHE A 229 5.56 -18.03 1.36
CA PHE A 229 4.63 -18.68 2.30
C PHE A 229 3.67 -17.70 2.99
N TRP A 230 3.70 -16.41 2.64
CA TRP A 230 2.79 -15.47 3.24
C TRP A 230 1.35 -15.71 2.78
N HIS A 231 0.42 -15.33 3.62
CA HIS A 231 -1.00 -15.42 3.30
C HIS A 231 -1.44 -14.09 2.67
N HIS A 232 -1.52 -14.05 1.34
CA HIS A 232 -1.95 -12.85 0.62
C HIS A 232 -3.38 -12.48 1.05
N ASP A 233 -3.56 -11.28 1.55
CA ASP A 233 -4.82 -10.78 2.14
C ASP A 233 -5.40 -11.68 3.26
N GLY A 234 -4.52 -12.41 3.95
CA GLY A 234 -4.91 -13.38 4.97
C GLY A 234 -5.44 -14.71 4.42
N LEU A 235 -5.40 -14.91 3.11
CA LEU A 235 -5.91 -16.13 2.45
C LEU A 235 -4.79 -17.14 2.18
N GLN A 236 -5.12 -18.41 2.20
CA GLN A 236 -4.21 -19.47 1.79
C GLN A 236 -4.10 -19.48 0.26
N THR A 237 -2.90 -19.24 -0.28
CA THR A 237 -2.71 -19.08 -1.73
C THR A 237 -2.95 -20.36 -2.53
N LEU A 238 -2.43 -21.50 -2.07
CA LEU A 238 -2.45 -22.76 -2.81
C LEU A 238 -3.46 -23.79 -2.29
N ALA A 239 -3.77 -23.78 -1.02
CA ALA A 239 -4.66 -24.78 -0.41
C ALA A 239 -6.06 -24.83 -1.05
N PRO A 240 -6.68 -23.71 -1.46
CA PRO A 240 -7.96 -23.76 -2.17
C PRO A 240 -7.88 -24.36 -3.59
N LEU A 241 -6.68 -24.45 -4.16
CA LEU A 241 -6.47 -24.93 -5.54
C LEU A 241 -6.19 -26.44 -5.62
N VAL A 242 -6.14 -27.13 -4.49
CA VAL A 242 -5.87 -28.59 -4.43
C VAL A 242 -7.09 -29.34 -3.89
N ASN A 243 -7.24 -30.59 -4.37
CA ASN A 243 -8.24 -31.49 -3.82
C ASN A 243 -7.58 -32.40 -2.75
N TRP A 244 -8.30 -32.63 -1.69
CA TRP A 244 -7.89 -33.53 -0.61
C TRP A 244 -8.71 -34.81 -0.68
N THR A 245 -8.07 -35.95 -0.43
CA THR A 245 -8.74 -37.25 -0.28
C THR A 245 -8.21 -37.88 0.98
N ASP A 246 -9.08 -38.12 1.94
CA ASP A 246 -8.76 -38.86 3.17
C ASP A 246 -8.91 -40.35 2.91
N ALA A 247 -7.87 -41.11 3.25
CA ALA A 247 -7.90 -42.57 3.26
C ALA A 247 -7.76 -43.01 4.71
N GLY A 248 -8.87 -43.44 5.30
CA GLY A 248 -8.95 -43.95 6.69
C GLY A 248 -8.90 -45.47 6.78
#